data_af3933bb55ceb94eb5ab6fb669014048
#
_entry.id   af3933bb55ceb94eb5ab6fb669014048
#
_cell.length_a   1.000
_cell.length_b   1.000
_cell.length_c   1.000
_cell.angle_alpha   90.00
_cell.angle_beta   90.00
_cell.angle_gamma   90.00
#
_symmetry.space_group_name_H-M   'P 1'
#
loop_
_entity.id
_entity.type
_entity.pdbx_description
1 polymer ?
#
loop_
_entity_poly.entity_id
_entity_poly.type
_entity_poly.pdbx_seq_one_letter_code
_entity_poly.pdbx_strand_id
1 'polypeptide(L)'
;MASPSNLSPTDPVALQDRINDVLRSFLSARRQELAWLDPRATEPIDEVIGLFEAGGKRIRPAFCYWGFRAAGGPHGEAILRAAASLELLHTMALIHDDVMDGSAARRGRPTVHARQTEAAARRGQAEPERIGTAVAILAGDLASVLADQLLLESGFPPVRLAAALERYHRMRTEMAAGAHLGLIDADADARLLAALKGGSYTVEGPLQIGAALAGATVLVATRLERFGEPLGEAFQLLDDLRDGDVTPGATMIDANKLIAEAKDALDPDVLEADAIQALGLLADLVGGS
;
A
#
# COMPACT_ATOMS: atom_id res chain seq x y z
N MET A 1 9.83 -11.90 -29.76
CA MET A 1 8.78 -11.48 -28.81
C MET A 1 8.35 -12.72 -28.06
N ALA A 2 8.77 -12.89 -26.81
CA ALA A 2 8.35 -14.01 -25.96
C ALA A 2 6.89 -13.78 -25.54
N SER A 3 6.07 -14.82 -25.69
CA SER A 3 4.66 -14.80 -25.22
C SER A 3 4.59 -14.49 -23.72
N PRO A 4 3.63 -13.69 -23.25
CA PRO A 4 3.50 -13.30 -21.84
C PRO A 4 3.07 -14.44 -20.89
N SER A 5 3.04 -15.68 -21.34
CA SER A 5 2.44 -16.82 -20.63
C SER A 5 3.40 -17.72 -19.83
N ASN A 6 4.69 -17.36 -19.67
CA ASN A 6 5.68 -18.26 -19.05
C ASN A 6 6.40 -17.72 -17.80
N LEU A 7 5.89 -16.65 -17.16
CA LEU A 7 6.42 -16.25 -15.86
C LEU A 7 5.69 -17.07 -14.79
N SER A 8 6.46 -17.71 -13.90
CA SER A 8 5.87 -18.43 -12.74
C SER A 8 4.94 -17.49 -11.99
N PRO A 9 3.70 -17.89 -11.69
CA PRO A 9 2.76 -17.07 -10.94
C PRO A 9 3.31 -16.62 -9.57
N THR A 10 4.27 -17.36 -9.03
CA THR A 10 4.90 -17.13 -7.73
C THR A 10 6.14 -16.22 -7.77
N ASP A 11 6.52 -15.69 -8.94
CA ASP A 11 7.64 -14.76 -9.05
C ASP A 11 7.21 -13.35 -8.59
N PRO A 12 7.72 -12.84 -7.43
CA PRO A 12 7.39 -11.51 -6.94
C PRO A 12 7.77 -10.38 -7.90
N VAL A 13 8.85 -10.54 -8.67
CA VAL A 13 9.31 -9.54 -9.66
C VAL A 13 8.31 -9.44 -10.81
N ALA A 14 7.85 -10.58 -11.31
CA ALA A 14 6.85 -10.62 -12.38
C ALA A 14 5.51 -9.99 -11.96
N LEU A 15 5.08 -10.19 -10.71
CA LEU A 15 3.88 -9.54 -10.18
C LEU A 15 4.08 -8.03 -10.06
N GLN A 16 5.23 -7.59 -9.56
CA GLN A 16 5.56 -6.18 -9.42
C GLN A 16 5.53 -5.47 -10.78
N ASP A 17 6.09 -6.06 -11.82
CA ASP A 17 6.10 -5.49 -13.18
C ASP A 17 4.68 -5.35 -13.73
N ARG A 18 3.83 -6.36 -13.56
CA ARG A 18 2.42 -6.30 -13.99
C ARG A 18 1.64 -5.21 -13.25
N ILE A 19 1.84 -5.06 -11.94
CA ILE A 19 1.25 -3.97 -11.16
C ILE A 19 1.72 -2.61 -11.66
N ASN A 20 3.02 -2.48 -11.94
CA ASN A 20 3.60 -1.24 -12.48
C ASN A 20 3.01 -0.89 -13.87
N ASP A 21 2.79 -1.87 -14.73
CA ASP A 21 2.20 -1.65 -16.06
C ASP A 21 0.74 -1.18 -15.96
N VAL A 22 -0.05 -1.77 -15.06
CA VAL A 22 -1.42 -1.29 -14.76
C VAL A 22 -1.40 0.15 -14.30
N LEU A 23 -0.52 0.50 -13.35
CA LEU A 23 -0.42 1.86 -12.80
C LEU A 23 0.02 2.86 -13.87
N ARG A 24 1.04 2.56 -14.67
CA ARG A 24 1.50 3.44 -15.76
C ARG A 24 0.39 3.71 -16.75
N SER A 25 -0.31 2.67 -17.20
CA SER A 25 -1.42 2.81 -18.14
C SER A 25 -2.55 3.67 -17.57
N PHE A 26 -2.98 3.37 -16.34
CA PHE A 26 -4.05 4.10 -15.66
C PHE A 26 -3.69 5.57 -15.42
N LEU A 27 -2.53 5.85 -14.83
CA LEU A 27 -2.08 7.20 -14.52
C LEU A 27 -1.86 8.03 -15.79
N SER A 28 -1.33 7.42 -16.87
CA SER A 28 -1.17 8.10 -18.16
C SER A 28 -2.50 8.56 -18.74
N ALA A 29 -3.55 7.73 -18.65
CA ALA A 29 -4.88 8.09 -19.11
C ALA A 29 -5.47 9.25 -18.27
N ARG A 30 -5.37 9.18 -16.94
CA ARG A 30 -5.89 10.25 -16.04
C ARG A 30 -5.12 11.56 -16.23
N ARG A 31 -3.82 11.49 -16.45
CA ARG A 31 -3.00 12.66 -16.78
C ARG A 31 -3.46 13.34 -18.08
N GLN A 32 -3.78 12.57 -19.11
CA GLN A 32 -4.28 13.09 -20.37
C GLN A 32 -5.63 13.81 -20.21
N GLU A 33 -6.54 13.26 -19.39
CA GLU A 33 -7.82 13.90 -19.07
C GLU A 33 -7.63 15.24 -18.37
N LEU A 34 -6.75 15.32 -17.38
CA LEU A 34 -6.42 16.58 -16.71
C LEU A 34 -5.76 17.59 -17.65
N ALA A 35 -4.85 17.15 -18.52
CA ALA A 35 -4.20 18.00 -19.50
C ALA A 35 -5.20 18.58 -20.53
N TRP A 36 -6.28 17.86 -20.79
CA TRP A 36 -7.35 18.32 -21.67
C TRP A 36 -8.19 19.43 -21.03
N LEU A 37 -8.34 19.44 -19.70
CA LEU A 37 -9.00 20.53 -18.96
C LEU A 37 -8.14 21.80 -18.99
N ASP A 38 -6.88 21.68 -18.57
CA ASP A 38 -5.83 22.71 -18.63
C ASP A 38 -4.46 22.02 -18.46
N PRO A 39 -3.46 22.29 -19.32
CA PRO A 39 -2.13 21.69 -19.18
C PRO A 39 -1.48 21.90 -17.80
N ARG A 40 -1.82 22.98 -17.09
CA ARG A 40 -1.30 23.29 -15.74
C ARG A 40 -1.98 22.44 -14.66
N ALA A 41 -3.14 21.84 -14.93
CA ALA A 41 -3.84 20.95 -14.00
C ALA A 41 -3.15 19.59 -13.82
N THR A 42 -2.12 19.29 -14.62
CA THR A 42 -1.37 18.04 -14.49
C THR A 42 -0.37 18.03 -13.33
N GLU A 43 -0.02 19.17 -12.75
CA GLU A 43 1.03 19.27 -11.73
C GLU A 43 0.81 18.30 -10.54
N PRO A 44 -0.38 18.16 -9.93
CA PRO A 44 -0.61 17.19 -8.85
C PRO A 44 -0.46 15.73 -9.29
N ILE A 45 -0.97 15.35 -10.47
CA ILE A 45 -0.82 13.97 -10.96
C ILE A 45 0.62 13.66 -11.36
N ASP A 46 1.38 14.64 -11.85
CA ASP A 46 2.79 14.48 -12.18
C ASP A 46 3.62 14.19 -10.93
N GLU A 47 3.24 14.76 -9.77
CA GLU A 47 3.83 14.44 -8.47
C GLU A 47 3.49 12.99 -8.01
N VAL A 48 2.25 12.56 -8.20
CA VAL A 48 1.83 11.17 -7.92
C VAL A 48 2.62 10.19 -8.80
N ILE A 49 2.74 10.46 -10.10
CA ILE A 49 3.53 9.65 -11.04
C ILE A 49 5.00 9.65 -10.62
N GLY A 50 5.57 10.81 -10.30
CA GLY A 50 6.97 10.93 -9.89
C GLY A 50 7.31 10.12 -8.64
N LEU A 51 6.41 10.08 -7.64
CA LEU A 51 6.60 9.29 -6.43
C LEU A 51 6.43 7.78 -6.71
N PHE A 52 5.45 7.40 -7.50
CA PHE A 52 5.26 6.02 -7.95
C PHE A 52 6.49 5.49 -8.73
N GLU A 53 7.00 6.26 -9.70
CA GLU A 53 8.17 5.91 -10.54
C GLU A 53 9.50 5.91 -9.74
N ALA A 54 9.55 6.57 -8.58
CA ALA A 54 10.70 6.48 -7.67
C ALA A 54 10.93 5.06 -7.13
N GLY A 55 10.00 4.14 -7.38
CA GLY A 55 10.11 2.73 -7.04
C GLY A 55 9.50 2.38 -5.68
N GLY A 56 9.52 1.09 -5.38
CA GLY A 56 8.97 0.52 -4.15
C GLY A 56 8.80 -0.99 -4.30
N LYS A 57 8.71 -1.70 -3.19
CA LYS A 57 8.58 -3.17 -3.17
C LYS A 57 7.19 -3.69 -3.56
N ARG A 58 6.18 -2.82 -3.70
CA ARG A 58 4.78 -3.16 -4.00
C ARG A 58 4.21 -4.23 -3.06
N ILE A 59 4.55 -4.16 -1.78
CA ILE A 59 4.18 -5.17 -0.78
C ILE A 59 2.67 -5.23 -0.59
N ARG A 60 1.98 -4.08 -0.48
CA ARG A 60 0.52 -4.01 -0.31
C ARG A 60 -0.24 -4.61 -1.50
N PRO A 61 0.08 -4.25 -2.75
CA PRO A 61 -0.42 -4.95 -3.93
C PRO A 61 -0.19 -6.45 -3.90
N ALA A 62 0.99 -6.90 -3.48
CA ALA A 62 1.33 -8.32 -3.43
C ALA A 62 0.45 -9.07 -2.41
N PHE A 63 0.26 -8.54 -1.19
CA PHE A 63 -0.64 -9.14 -0.21
C PHE A 63 -2.09 -9.20 -0.69
N CYS A 64 -2.59 -8.15 -1.34
CA CYS A 64 -3.93 -8.16 -1.92
C CYS A 64 -4.08 -9.25 -2.99
N TYR A 65 -3.14 -9.31 -3.92
CA TYR A 65 -3.14 -10.30 -4.98
C TYR A 65 -3.09 -11.74 -4.42
N TRP A 66 -2.21 -12.01 -3.46
CA TRP A 66 -2.05 -13.34 -2.89
C TRP A 66 -3.14 -13.70 -1.89
N GLY A 67 -3.76 -12.74 -1.21
CA GLY A 67 -4.99 -12.96 -0.45
C GLY A 67 -6.16 -13.41 -1.33
N PHE A 68 -6.29 -12.81 -2.52
CA PHE A 68 -7.27 -13.22 -3.53
C PHE A 68 -6.98 -14.63 -4.05
N ARG A 69 -5.71 -14.92 -4.36
CA ARG A 69 -5.28 -16.24 -4.83
C ARG A 69 -5.50 -17.31 -3.76
N ALA A 70 -5.15 -17.04 -2.52
CA ALA A 70 -5.32 -17.96 -1.39
C ALA A 70 -6.78 -18.40 -1.19
N ALA A 71 -7.72 -17.54 -1.57
CA ALA A 71 -9.15 -17.82 -1.55
C ALA A 71 -9.68 -18.48 -2.86
N GLY A 72 -8.81 -18.97 -3.74
CA GLY A 72 -9.18 -19.62 -4.99
C GLY A 72 -9.53 -18.67 -6.14
N GLY A 73 -9.29 -17.37 -6.01
CA GLY A 73 -9.51 -16.41 -7.08
C GLY A 73 -8.56 -16.62 -8.27
N PRO A 74 -8.99 -16.53 -9.53
CA PRO A 74 -8.14 -16.81 -10.70
C PRO A 74 -7.17 -15.65 -10.98
N HIS A 75 -6.03 -15.94 -11.61
CA HIS A 75 -5.16 -14.90 -12.16
C HIS A 75 -5.90 -14.07 -13.22
N GLY A 76 -5.76 -12.74 -13.20
CA GLY A 76 -6.42 -11.90 -14.18
C GLY A 76 -6.22 -10.41 -13.96
N GLU A 77 -6.69 -9.63 -14.92
CA GLU A 77 -6.56 -8.16 -14.92
C GLU A 77 -7.33 -7.52 -13.76
N ALA A 78 -8.51 -8.04 -13.41
CA ALA A 78 -9.34 -7.49 -12.34
C ALA A 78 -8.61 -7.42 -10.99
N ILE A 79 -7.94 -8.51 -10.59
CA ILE A 79 -7.17 -8.51 -9.33
C ILE A 79 -5.91 -7.65 -9.42
N LEU A 80 -5.27 -7.55 -10.58
CA LEU A 80 -4.13 -6.66 -10.75
C LEU A 80 -4.53 -5.19 -10.58
N ARG A 81 -5.66 -4.78 -11.14
CA ARG A 81 -6.21 -3.41 -10.98
C ARG A 81 -6.60 -3.14 -9.53
N ALA A 82 -7.30 -4.06 -8.88
CA ALA A 82 -7.66 -3.93 -7.47
C ALA A 82 -6.42 -3.87 -6.56
N ALA A 83 -5.41 -4.71 -6.80
CA ALA A 83 -4.16 -4.67 -6.05
C ALA A 83 -3.38 -3.36 -6.31
N ALA A 84 -3.31 -2.90 -7.55
CA ALA A 84 -2.65 -1.66 -7.93
C ALA A 84 -3.26 -0.42 -7.24
N SER A 85 -4.57 -0.43 -6.94
CA SER A 85 -5.23 0.67 -6.21
C SER A 85 -4.60 0.92 -4.84
N LEU A 86 -4.12 -0.12 -4.16
CA LEU A 86 -3.46 -0.01 -2.86
C LEU A 86 -2.09 0.69 -2.94
N GLU A 87 -1.43 0.67 -4.08
CA GLU A 87 -0.21 1.43 -4.27
C GLU A 87 -0.50 2.94 -4.41
N LEU A 88 -1.59 3.32 -5.08
CA LEU A 88 -2.04 4.71 -5.14
C LEU A 88 -2.47 5.22 -3.75
N LEU A 89 -3.17 4.38 -2.99
CA LEU A 89 -3.50 4.70 -1.60
C LEU A 89 -2.23 4.89 -0.76
N HIS A 90 -1.21 4.05 -0.96
CA HIS A 90 0.07 4.21 -0.28
C HIS A 90 0.82 5.47 -0.73
N THR A 91 0.73 5.83 -2.01
CA THR A 91 1.30 7.08 -2.52
C THR A 91 0.67 8.30 -1.83
N MET A 92 -0.66 8.30 -1.64
CA MET A 92 -1.36 9.31 -0.84
C MET A 92 -0.79 9.40 0.58
N ALA A 93 -0.70 8.26 1.28
CA ALA A 93 -0.19 8.23 2.65
C ALA A 93 1.22 8.82 2.74
N LEU A 94 2.14 8.44 1.83
CA LEU A 94 3.50 8.97 1.81
C LEU A 94 3.55 10.49 1.59
N ILE A 95 2.71 11.03 0.69
CA ILE A 95 2.67 12.47 0.42
C ILE A 95 2.15 13.24 1.64
N HIS A 96 1.08 12.73 2.28
CA HIS A 96 0.48 13.40 3.43
C HIS A 96 1.36 13.28 4.69
N ASP A 97 1.99 12.12 4.92
CA ASP A 97 2.95 11.95 6.02
C ASP A 97 4.12 12.94 5.89
N ASP A 98 4.69 13.09 4.69
CA ASP A 98 5.77 14.07 4.45
C ASP A 98 5.36 15.50 4.79
N VAL A 99 4.09 15.87 4.56
CA VAL A 99 3.56 17.20 4.95
C VAL A 99 3.35 17.29 6.46
N MET A 100 2.77 16.25 7.09
CA MET A 100 2.50 16.24 8.54
C MET A 100 3.77 16.26 9.36
N ASP A 101 4.80 15.54 8.92
CA ASP A 101 6.09 15.45 9.59
C ASP A 101 7.05 16.62 9.24
N GLY A 102 6.69 17.46 8.26
CA GLY A 102 7.57 18.53 7.74
C GLY A 102 8.85 17.99 7.08
N SER A 103 8.82 16.77 6.58
CA SER A 103 9.99 16.06 6.04
C SER A 103 10.47 16.69 4.73
N ALA A 104 11.68 17.25 4.69
CA ALA A 104 12.23 17.86 3.49
C ALA A 104 12.64 16.85 2.40
N ALA A 105 12.96 15.61 2.77
CA ALA A 105 13.42 14.56 1.85
C ALA A 105 12.90 13.18 2.23
N ARG A 106 12.65 12.35 1.21
CA ARG A 106 12.30 10.93 1.30
C ARG A 106 13.16 10.12 0.34
N ARG A 107 13.84 9.09 0.86
CA ARG A 107 14.74 8.22 0.05
C ARG A 107 15.79 9.02 -0.76
N GLY A 108 16.35 10.06 -0.15
CA GLY A 108 17.38 10.90 -0.78
C GLY A 108 16.85 11.88 -1.86
N ARG A 109 15.54 12.02 -2.03
CA ARG A 109 14.90 12.96 -2.94
C ARG A 109 14.05 13.97 -2.16
N PRO A 110 13.95 15.23 -2.61
CA PRO A 110 13.03 16.18 -1.99
C PRO A 110 11.59 15.66 -2.01
N THR A 111 10.84 15.89 -0.93
CA THR A 111 9.41 15.55 -0.83
C THR A 111 8.56 16.39 -1.77
N VAL A 112 7.29 16.03 -1.98
CA VAL A 112 6.40 16.77 -2.90
C VAL A 112 6.29 18.23 -2.47
N HIS A 113 5.97 18.50 -1.19
CA HIS A 113 5.84 19.88 -0.71
C HIS A 113 7.16 20.67 -0.83
N ALA A 114 8.31 20.06 -0.57
CA ALA A 114 9.61 20.72 -0.70
C ALA A 114 9.92 21.08 -2.16
N ARG A 115 9.70 20.17 -3.11
CA ARG A 115 9.87 20.44 -4.56
C ARG A 115 8.95 21.56 -5.03
N GLN A 116 7.68 21.53 -4.61
CA GLN A 116 6.69 22.51 -5.02
C GLN A 116 6.93 23.89 -4.39
N THR A 117 7.45 23.92 -3.16
CA THR A 117 7.95 25.17 -2.55
C THR A 117 9.06 25.79 -3.40
N GLU A 118 10.06 25.01 -3.76
CA GLU A 118 11.15 25.49 -4.61
C GLU A 118 10.66 25.94 -6.00
N ALA A 119 9.74 25.19 -6.61
CA ALA A 119 9.14 25.54 -7.89
C ALA A 119 8.36 26.88 -7.81
N ALA A 120 7.58 27.07 -6.75
CA ALA A 120 6.83 28.29 -6.48
C ALA A 120 7.77 29.49 -6.29
N ALA A 121 8.85 29.32 -5.53
CA ALA A 121 9.87 30.34 -5.33
C ALA A 121 10.56 30.74 -6.65
N ARG A 122 10.92 29.76 -7.50
CA ARG A 122 11.49 30.04 -8.84
C ARG A 122 10.52 30.78 -9.76
N ARG A 123 9.20 30.59 -9.60
CA ARG A 123 8.16 31.31 -10.32
C ARG A 123 7.91 32.74 -9.75
N GLY A 124 8.58 33.12 -8.66
CA GLY A 124 8.40 34.41 -7.99
C GLY A 124 7.08 34.55 -7.24
N GLN A 125 6.46 33.44 -6.82
CA GLN A 125 5.21 33.49 -6.07
C GLN A 125 5.45 33.95 -4.63
N ALA A 126 4.47 34.70 -4.05
CA ALA A 126 4.67 35.44 -2.81
C ALA A 126 4.76 34.52 -1.56
N GLU A 127 4.14 33.33 -1.59
CA GLU A 127 4.05 32.42 -0.44
C GLU A 127 4.42 30.99 -0.87
N PRO A 128 5.70 30.73 -1.24
CA PRO A 128 6.09 29.47 -1.84
C PRO A 128 5.85 28.26 -0.94
N GLU A 129 6.08 28.37 0.38
CA GLU A 129 5.85 27.29 1.34
C GLU A 129 4.37 26.90 1.42
N ARG A 130 3.48 27.89 1.47
CA ARG A 130 2.02 27.66 1.47
C ARG A 130 1.58 26.98 0.18
N ILE A 131 2.14 27.38 -0.96
CA ILE A 131 1.82 26.79 -2.26
C ILE A 131 2.35 25.37 -2.34
N GLY A 132 3.59 25.12 -1.90
CA GLY A 132 4.19 23.79 -1.87
C GLY A 132 3.35 22.80 -1.03
N THR A 133 2.96 23.20 0.16
CA THR A 133 2.07 22.44 1.04
C THR A 133 0.70 22.17 0.40
N ALA A 134 0.08 23.21 -0.20
CA ALA A 134 -1.23 23.07 -0.84
C ALA A 134 -1.20 22.10 -2.03
N VAL A 135 -0.16 22.17 -2.89
CA VAL A 135 -0.01 21.22 -4.01
C VAL A 135 0.21 19.79 -3.51
N ALA A 136 0.98 19.60 -2.45
CA ALA A 136 1.17 18.27 -1.87
C ALA A 136 -0.13 17.69 -1.30
N ILE A 137 -0.92 18.49 -0.58
CA ILE A 137 -2.24 18.05 -0.09
C ILE A 137 -3.15 17.65 -1.27
N LEU A 138 -3.20 18.47 -2.33
CA LEU A 138 -4.00 18.16 -3.52
C LEU A 138 -3.49 16.93 -4.27
N ALA A 139 -2.18 16.71 -4.35
CA ALA A 139 -1.60 15.52 -4.96
C ALA A 139 -1.95 14.25 -4.17
N GLY A 140 -1.89 14.31 -2.83
CA GLY A 140 -2.30 13.20 -1.98
C GLY A 140 -3.81 12.92 -2.08
N ASP A 141 -4.65 13.95 -2.06
CA ASP A 141 -6.10 13.80 -2.24
C ASP A 141 -6.42 13.17 -3.61
N LEU A 142 -5.78 13.65 -4.67
CA LEU A 142 -5.94 13.08 -6.01
C LEU A 142 -5.49 11.61 -6.04
N ALA A 143 -4.39 11.25 -5.41
CA ALA A 143 -3.95 9.85 -5.32
C ALA A 143 -4.99 8.96 -4.62
N SER A 144 -5.65 9.46 -3.56
CA SER A 144 -6.75 8.78 -2.88
C SER A 144 -7.95 8.56 -3.80
N VAL A 145 -8.38 9.61 -4.52
CA VAL A 145 -9.50 9.52 -5.50
C VAL A 145 -9.18 8.53 -6.60
N LEU A 146 -7.96 8.56 -7.14
CA LEU A 146 -7.51 7.63 -8.18
C LEU A 146 -7.40 6.18 -7.66
N ALA A 147 -7.06 5.98 -6.40
CA ALA A 147 -7.08 4.66 -5.77
C ALA A 147 -8.51 4.10 -5.70
N ASP A 148 -9.46 4.89 -5.23
CA ASP A 148 -10.88 4.53 -5.17
C ASP A 148 -11.41 4.21 -6.59
N GLN A 149 -11.11 5.04 -7.56
CA GLN A 149 -11.52 4.85 -8.95
C GLN A 149 -10.95 3.55 -9.52
N LEU A 150 -9.65 3.28 -9.36
CA LEU A 150 -9.01 2.07 -9.90
C LEU A 150 -9.58 0.79 -9.27
N LEU A 151 -9.91 0.82 -7.96
CA LEU A 151 -10.56 -0.30 -7.28
C LEU A 151 -11.97 -0.52 -7.81
N LEU A 152 -12.78 0.52 -7.93
CA LEU A 152 -14.16 0.44 -8.42
C LEU A 152 -14.24 0.01 -9.88
N GLU A 153 -13.31 0.45 -10.72
CA GLU A 153 -13.18 0.11 -12.13
C GLU A 153 -12.40 -1.21 -12.36
N SER A 154 -12.08 -1.97 -11.31
CA SER A 154 -11.28 -3.21 -11.44
C SER A 154 -11.98 -4.31 -12.22
N GLY A 155 -13.30 -4.27 -12.34
CA GLY A 155 -14.09 -5.25 -13.09
C GLY A 155 -14.70 -6.37 -12.24
N PHE A 156 -14.58 -6.31 -10.92
CA PHE A 156 -15.26 -7.25 -10.03
C PHE A 156 -16.77 -6.97 -9.94
N PRO A 157 -17.59 -8.01 -9.69
CA PRO A 157 -19.02 -7.83 -9.46
C PRO A 157 -19.31 -6.94 -8.26
N PRO A 158 -20.39 -6.12 -8.27
CA PRO A 158 -20.72 -5.17 -7.20
C PRO A 158 -20.75 -5.79 -5.79
N VAL A 159 -21.23 -7.02 -5.64
CA VAL A 159 -21.28 -7.72 -4.36
C VAL A 159 -19.89 -8.00 -3.80
N ARG A 160 -18.89 -8.30 -4.65
CA ARG A 160 -17.50 -8.52 -4.28
C ARG A 160 -16.81 -7.20 -3.93
N LEU A 161 -17.06 -6.18 -4.73
CA LEU A 161 -16.57 -4.83 -4.46
C LEU A 161 -17.11 -4.29 -3.13
N ALA A 162 -18.39 -4.48 -2.83
CA ALA A 162 -18.98 -4.03 -1.56
C ALA A 162 -18.27 -4.67 -0.35
N ALA A 163 -18.03 -5.98 -0.38
CA ALA A 163 -17.30 -6.68 0.68
C ALA A 163 -15.83 -6.23 0.82
N ALA A 164 -15.15 -5.99 -0.32
CA ALA A 164 -13.80 -5.47 -0.33
C ALA A 164 -13.71 -4.03 0.17
N LEU A 165 -14.67 -3.17 -0.21
CA LEU A 165 -14.76 -1.77 0.23
C LEU A 165 -14.97 -1.64 1.73
N GLU A 166 -15.71 -2.56 2.36
CA GLU A 166 -15.85 -2.59 3.83
C GLU A 166 -14.47 -2.70 4.50
N ARG A 167 -13.62 -3.63 4.02
CA ARG A 167 -12.25 -3.81 4.51
C ARG A 167 -11.35 -2.63 4.18
N TYR A 168 -11.45 -2.12 2.96
CA TYR A 168 -10.69 -0.98 2.47
C TYR A 168 -10.99 0.30 3.28
N HIS A 169 -12.26 0.58 3.57
CA HIS A 169 -12.64 1.74 4.37
C HIS A 169 -12.21 1.59 5.83
N ARG A 170 -12.39 0.39 6.42
CA ARG A 170 -11.93 0.11 7.78
C ARG A 170 -10.43 0.36 7.92
N MET A 171 -9.61 -0.21 7.03
CA MET A 171 -8.16 -0.02 7.00
C MET A 171 -7.77 1.47 6.92
N ARG A 172 -8.44 2.26 6.07
CA ARG A 172 -8.20 3.71 5.93
C ARG A 172 -8.59 4.49 7.19
N THR A 173 -9.69 4.12 7.83
CA THR A 173 -10.15 4.74 9.07
C THR A 173 -9.16 4.46 10.21
N GLU A 174 -8.70 3.22 10.33
CA GLU A 174 -7.70 2.81 11.33
C GLU A 174 -6.37 3.55 11.11
N MET A 175 -5.90 3.64 9.87
CA MET A 175 -4.70 4.40 9.51
C MET A 175 -4.82 5.89 9.91
N ALA A 176 -5.95 6.53 9.58
CA ALA A 176 -6.18 7.94 9.92
C ALA A 176 -6.24 8.18 11.43
N ALA A 177 -6.91 7.27 12.16
CA ALA A 177 -6.97 7.32 13.63
C ALA A 177 -5.57 7.15 14.25
N GLY A 178 -4.78 6.18 13.77
CA GLY A 178 -3.41 5.96 14.24
C GLY A 178 -2.48 7.14 13.94
N ALA A 179 -2.59 7.74 12.74
CA ALA A 179 -1.85 8.93 12.39
C ALA A 179 -2.19 10.12 13.32
N HIS A 180 -3.50 10.34 13.57
CA HIS A 180 -3.95 11.40 14.49
C HIS A 180 -3.44 11.18 15.90
N LEU A 181 -3.60 9.98 16.47
CA LEU A 181 -3.12 9.67 17.82
C LEU A 181 -1.61 9.90 17.96
N GLY A 182 -0.82 9.48 16.98
CA GLY A 182 0.63 9.70 17.00
C GLY A 182 1.04 11.18 16.90
N LEU A 183 0.16 12.06 16.38
CA LEU A 183 0.42 13.51 16.33
C LEU A 183 0.10 14.23 17.64
N ILE A 184 -0.96 13.80 18.36
CA ILE A 184 -1.46 14.54 19.53
C ILE A 184 -0.99 13.98 20.86
N ASP A 185 -0.50 12.76 20.92
CA ASP A 185 -0.10 12.06 22.14
C ASP A 185 1.25 11.38 21.97
N ALA A 186 2.29 12.01 22.53
CA ALA A 186 3.65 11.48 22.49
C ALA A 186 3.83 10.19 23.34
N ASP A 187 2.90 9.95 24.30
CA ASP A 187 2.89 8.79 25.19
C ASP A 187 1.89 7.71 24.72
N ALA A 188 1.28 7.87 23.52
CA ALA A 188 0.35 6.90 22.98
C ALA A 188 0.98 5.50 22.92
N ASP A 189 0.17 4.48 23.20
CA ASP A 189 0.63 3.08 23.15
C ASP A 189 1.24 2.76 21.78
N ALA A 190 2.55 2.55 21.76
CA ALA A 190 3.31 2.26 20.55
C ALA A 190 2.79 1.02 19.83
N ARG A 191 2.30 -0.02 20.55
CA ARG A 191 1.68 -1.21 19.95
C ARG A 191 0.38 -0.88 19.24
N LEU A 192 -0.47 -0.04 19.88
CA LEU A 192 -1.71 0.40 19.23
C LEU A 192 -1.41 1.20 17.97
N LEU A 193 -0.46 2.15 18.03
CA LEU A 193 -0.05 2.92 16.85
C LEU A 193 0.51 2.03 15.74
N ALA A 194 1.36 1.06 16.09
CA ALA A 194 1.92 0.08 15.17
C ALA A 194 0.83 -0.77 14.50
N ALA A 195 -0.15 -1.25 15.26
CA ALA A 195 -1.27 -2.02 14.73
C ALA A 195 -2.12 -1.19 13.75
N LEU A 196 -2.45 0.06 14.11
CA LEU A 196 -3.30 0.94 13.29
C LEU A 196 -2.58 1.47 12.03
N LYS A 197 -1.34 1.91 12.17
CA LYS A 197 -0.56 2.51 11.06
C LYS A 197 0.12 1.47 10.17
N GLY A 198 0.65 0.40 10.75
CA GLY A 198 1.53 -0.55 10.07
C GLY A 198 0.86 -1.88 9.74
N GLY A 199 0.49 -2.65 10.74
CA GLY A 199 0.03 -4.03 10.61
C GLY A 199 -1.23 -4.16 9.77
N SER A 200 -2.31 -3.49 10.17
CA SER A 200 -3.59 -3.49 9.46
C SER A 200 -3.44 -2.92 8.04
N TYR A 201 -2.70 -1.82 7.89
CA TYR A 201 -2.56 -1.13 6.62
C TYR A 201 -1.63 -1.82 5.61
N THR A 202 -0.58 -2.49 6.06
CA THR A 202 0.44 -3.04 5.17
C THR A 202 0.20 -4.49 4.79
N VAL A 203 -0.32 -5.30 5.71
CA VAL A 203 -0.43 -6.76 5.53
C VAL A 203 -1.88 -7.23 5.61
N GLU A 204 -2.52 -7.12 6.78
CA GLU A 204 -3.83 -7.73 7.05
C GLU A 204 -4.92 -7.15 6.15
N GLY A 205 -5.05 -5.83 6.07
CA GLY A 205 -6.04 -5.14 5.24
C GLY A 205 -5.96 -5.54 3.76
N PRO A 206 -4.78 -5.41 3.10
CA PRO A 206 -4.59 -5.90 1.74
C PRO A 206 -4.97 -7.36 1.52
N LEU A 207 -4.56 -8.27 2.41
CA LEU A 207 -4.94 -9.69 2.35
C LEU A 207 -6.45 -9.88 2.39
N GLN A 208 -7.13 -9.24 3.35
CA GLN A 208 -8.57 -9.34 3.52
C GLN A 208 -9.36 -8.71 2.37
N ILE A 209 -8.85 -7.62 1.78
CA ILE A 209 -9.43 -7.03 0.56
C ILE A 209 -9.38 -8.05 -0.58
N GLY A 210 -8.23 -8.69 -0.80
CA GLY A 210 -8.07 -9.73 -1.80
C GLY A 210 -9.01 -10.90 -1.56
N ALA A 211 -9.06 -11.43 -0.34
CA ALA A 211 -9.95 -12.52 0.06
C ALA A 211 -11.43 -12.18 -0.17
N ALA A 212 -11.86 -10.96 0.18
CA ALA A 212 -13.22 -10.49 -0.04
C ALA A 212 -13.59 -10.44 -1.53
N LEU A 213 -12.66 -9.97 -2.39
CA LEU A 213 -12.84 -9.97 -3.85
C LEU A 213 -13.00 -11.38 -4.42
N ALA A 214 -12.30 -12.38 -3.89
CA ALA A 214 -12.49 -13.79 -4.24
C ALA A 214 -13.79 -14.36 -3.69
N GLY A 215 -14.36 -13.76 -2.65
CA GLY A 215 -15.50 -14.25 -1.89
C GLY A 215 -15.13 -15.39 -0.97
N ALA A 216 -14.05 -15.22 -0.29
CA ALA A 216 -13.54 -16.14 0.71
C ALA A 216 -14.62 -16.62 1.69
N THR A 217 -14.55 -17.88 2.06
CA THR A 217 -15.32 -18.39 3.20
C THR A 217 -14.81 -17.80 4.51
N VAL A 218 -15.61 -17.85 5.57
CA VAL A 218 -15.15 -17.42 6.91
C VAL A 218 -13.87 -18.14 7.33
N LEU A 219 -13.76 -19.45 7.00
CA LEU A 219 -12.58 -20.23 7.33
C LEU A 219 -11.31 -19.69 6.66
N VAL A 220 -11.37 -19.41 5.35
CA VAL A 220 -10.25 -18.82 4.59
C VAL A 220 -9.90 -17.43 5.12
N ALA A 221 -10.90 -16.57 5.34
CA ALA A 221 -10.68 -15.24 5.89
C ALA A 221 -9.99 -15.27 7.26
N THR A 222 -10.44 -16.18 8.18
CA THR A 222 -9.81 -16.35 9.50
C THR A 222 -8.38 -16.89 9.40
N ARG A 223 -8.07 -17.76 8.42
CA ARG A 223 -6.70 -18.24 8.22
C ARG A 223 -5.78 -17.11 7.74
N LEU A 224 -6.25 -16.28 6.82
CA LEU A 224 -5.50 -15.11 6.34
C LEU A 224 -5.34 -14.03 7.42
N GLU A 225 -6.31 -13.87 8.32
CA GLU A 225 -6.21 -13.01 9.49
C GLU A 225 -5.09 -13.49 10.44
N ARG A 226 -5.08 -14.78 10.78
CA ARG A 226 -4.03 -15.40 11.62
C ARG A 226 -2.64 -15.33 11.00
N PHE A 227 -2.53 -15.26 9.68
CA PHE A 227 -1.28 -15.00 8.98
C PHE A 227 -0.94 -13.50 9.01
N GLY A 228 -1.92 -12.65 8.74
CA GLY A 228 -1.73 -11.21 8.52
C GLY A 228 -1.42 -10.42 9.79
N GLU A 229 -2.10 -10.72 10.91
CA GLU A 229 -1.91 -10.01 12.18
C GLU A 229 -0.47 -10.10 12.69
N PRO A 230 0.11 -11.30 12.95
CA PRO A 230 1.48 -11.39 13.45
C PRO A 230 2.51 -10.89 12.43
N LEU A 231 2.29 -11.10 11.13
CA LEU A 231 3.20 -10.59 10.11
C LEU A 231 3.18 -9.06 10.02
N GLY A 232 2.02 -8.45 10.21
CA GLY A 232 1.86 -7.00 10.26
C GLY A 232 2.55 -6.40 11.49
N GLU A 233 2.43 -7.04 12.66
CA GLU A 233 3.17 -6.65 13.87
C GLU A 233 4.69 -6.77 13.65
N ALA A 234 5.15 -7.88 13.05
CA ALA A 234 6.56 -8.06 12.71
C ALA A 234 7.08 -6.99 11.74
N PHE A 235 6.28 -6.65 10.72
CA PHE A 235 6.63 -5.60 9.75
C PHE A 235 6.90 -4.26 10.45
N GLN A 236 5.98 -3.83 11.31
CA GLN A 236 6.11 -2.57 12.03
C GLN A 236 7.31 -2.61 12.99
N LEU A 237 7.45 -3.69 13.76
CA LEU A 237 8.56 -3.86 14.67
C LEU A 237 9.92 -3.74 13.98
N LEU A 238 10.05 -4.31 12.78
CA LEU A 238 11.26 -4.23 11.97
C LEU A 238 11.49 -2.85 11.37
N ASP A 239 10.43 -2.12 11.06
CA ASP A 239 10.50 -0.73 10.57
C ASP A 239 10.99 0.18 11.69
N ASP A 240 10.39 0.10 12.88
CA ASP A 240 10.79 0.85 14.09
C ASP A 240 12.27 0.57 14.47
N LEU A 241 12.70 -0.70 14.39
CA LEU A 241 14.10 -1.08 14.65
C LEU A 241 15.09 -0.48 13.64
N ARG A 242 14.69 -0.31 12.38
CA ARG A 242 15.53 0.31 11.33
C ARG A 242 15.61 1.82 11.48
N ASP A 243 14.52 2.45 11.89
CA ASP A 243 14.45 3.90 12.06
C ASP A 243 15.03 4.37 13.39
N GLY A 244 15.32 3.45 14.31
CA GLY A 244 15.88 3.74 15.63
C GLY A 244 14.82 4.17 16.67
N ASP A 245 13.55 4.05 16.32
CA ASP A 245 12.38 4.33 17.18
C ASP A 245 12.05 3.11 18.03
N VAL A 246 12.98 2.70 18.88
CA VAL A 246 12.90 1.41 19.59
C VAL A 246 11.82 1.42 20.65
N THR A 247 10.73 0.67 20.47
CA THR A 247 9.88 0.24 21.57
C THR A 247 10.73 -0.49 22.62
N PRO A 248 10.79 -0.03 23.89
CA PRO A 248 11.65 -0.66 24.89
C PRO A 248 11.37 -2.16 25.03
N GLY A 249 12.41 -2.98 24.77
CA GLY A 249 12.37 -4.44 24.87
C GLY A 249 11.99 -5.19 23.58
N ALA A 250 11.71 -4.50 22.49
CA ALA A 250 11.46 -5.12 21.18
C ALA A 250 12.78 -5.58 20.52
N THR A 251 12.82 -6.78 20.02
CA THR A 251 14.04 -7.38 19.45
C THR A 251 13.77 -8.05 18.09
N MET A 252 14.83 -8.23 17.30
CA MET A 252 14.80 -9.07 16.08
C MET A 252 14.31 -10.50 16.37
N ILE A 253 14.51 -11.02 17.61
CA ILE A 253 14.03 -12.35 18.00
C ILE A 253 12.50 -12.35 18.07
N ASP A 254 11.89 -11.27 18.57
CA ASP A 254 10.42 -11.16 18.64
C ASP A 254 9.81 -11.04 17.26
N ALA A 255 10.40 -10.25 16.37
CA ALA A 255 9.96 -10.19 14.97
C ALA A 255 10.04 -11.56 14.27
N ASN A 256 11.13 -12.30 14.47
CA ASN A 256 11.28 -13.64 13.89
C ASN A 256 10.24 -14.66 14.44
N LYS A 257 9.86 -14.55 15.71
CA LYS A 257 8.78 -15.39 16.28
C LYS A 257 7.43 -15.09 15.63
N LEU A 258 7.11 -13.80 15.47
CA LEU A 258 5.88 -13.37 14.80
C LEU A 258 5.83 -13.83 13.32
N ILE A 259 6.95 -13.78 12.62
CA ILE A 259 7.04 -14.31 11.24
C ILE A 259 6.84 -15.83 11.21
N ALA A 260 7.40 -16.57 12.18
CA ALA A 260 7.20 -18.01 12.28
C ALA A 260 5.72 -18.35 12.59
N GLU A 261 5.10 -17.64 13.53
CA GLU A 261 3.69 -17.78 13.86
C GLU A 261 2.79 -17.51 12.64
N ALA A 262 3.08 -16.45 11.88
CA ALA A 262 2.39 -16.16 10.63
C ALA A 262 2.49 -17.34 9.66
N LYS A 263 3.68 -17.87 9.43
CA LYS A 263 3.87 -19.00 8.52
C LYS A 263 3.15 -20.27 8.96
N ASP A 264 3.04 -20.53 10.26
CA ASP A 264 2.31 -21.69 10.81
C ASP A 264 0.79 -21.59 10.53
N ALA A 265 0.27 -20.40 10.25
CA ALA A 265 -1.12 -20.22 9.85
C ALA A 265 -1.41 -20.58 8.38
N LEU A 266 -0.39 -20.81 7.54
CA LEU A 266 -0.54 -21.19 6.13
C LEU A 266 -0.93 -22.65 6.00
N ASP A 267 -2.23 -22.91 6.03
CA ASP A 267 -2.84 -24.25 6.09
C ASP A 267 -3.13 -24.78 4.68
N PRO A 268 -2.46 -25.87 4.22
CA PRO A 268 -2.66 -26.42 2.89
C PRO A 268 -4.03 -27.09 2.67
N ASP A 269 -4.77 -27.39 3.73
CA ASP A 269 -6.12 -27.91 3.62
C ASP A 269 -7.17 -26.81 3.40
N VAL A 270 -6.77 -25.53 3.54
CA VAL A 270 -7.66 -24.36 3.49
C VAL A 270 -7.31 -23.39 2.39
N LEU A 271 -6.01 -23.20 2.11
CA LEU A 271 -5.49 -22.18 1.19
C LEU A 271 -4.88 -22.81 -0.07
N GLU A 272 -4.94 -22.09 -1.18
CA GLU A 272 -4.34 -22.55 -2.44
C GLU A 272 -2.81 -22.65 -2.35
N ALA A 273 -2.26 -23.74 -2.90
CA ALA A 273 -0.84 -24.09 -2.74
C ALA A 273 0.14 -23.05 -3.29
N ASP A 274 -0.17 -22.41 -4.43
CA ASP A 274 0.66 -21.35 -5.01
C ASP A 274 0.67 -20.09 -4.13
N ALA A 275 -0.46 -19.79 -3.48
CA ALA A 275 -0.57 -18.67 -2.57
C ALA A 275 0.20 -18.94 -1.26
N ILE A 276 0.17 -20.16 -0.72
CA ILE A 276 0.96 -20.54 0.46
C ILE A 276 2.44 -20.30 0.19
N GLN A 277 2.95 -20.77 -0.96
CA GLN A 277 4.34 -20.56 -1.34
C GLN A 277 4.70 -19.07 -1.42
N ALA A 278 3.87 -18.27 -2.08
CA ALA A 278 4.12 -16.85 -2.28
C ALA A 278 4.00 -16.05 -0.98
N LEU A 279 2.99 -16.33 -0.15
CA LEU A 279 2.83 -15.69 1.16
C LEU A 279 4.00 -16.03 2.10
N GLY A 280 4.51 -17.27 2.05
CA GLY A 280 5.72 -17.67 2.75
C GLY A 280 6.93 -16.83 2.32
N LEU A 281 7.15 -16.63 1.01
CA LEU A 281 8.21 -15.79 0.48
C LEU A 281 8.04 -14.31 0.87
N LEU A 282 6.81 -13.80 0.89
CA LEU A 282 6.54 -12.42 1.35
C LEU A 282 6.83 -12.26 2.83
N ALA A 283 6.55 -13.27 3.66
CA ALA A 283 6.90 -13.26 5.07
C ALA A 283 8.43 -13.23 5.27
N ASP A 284 9.20 -13.98 4.47
CA ASP A 284 10.66 -13.93 4.47
C ASP A 284 11.18 -12.55 4.04
N LEU A 285 10.57 -11.94 3.03
CA LEU A 285 10.93 -10.60 2.57
C LEU A 285 10.70 -9.53 3.65
N VAL A 286 9.67 -9.68 4.48
CA VAL A 286 9.43 -8.83 5.66
C VAL A 286 10.58 -9.00 6.65
N GLY A 287 11.01 -10.22 6.94
CA GLY A 287 12.13 -10.53 7.83
C GLY A 287 13.50 -10.04 7.34
N GLY A 288 13.63 -9.64 6.08
CA GLY A 288 14.91 -9.16 5.52
C GLY A 288 15.86 -10.28 5.08
N SER A 289 15.34 -11.49 4.87
CA SER A 289 16.05 -12.66 4.34
C SER A 289 15.87 -12.82 2.84
#